data_a681aa1f338ebb4fed15ff144fd39907
#
_entry.id   a681aa1f338ebb4fed15ff144fd39907
#
_cell.length_a   1.000
_cell.length_b   1.000
_cell.length_c   1.000
_cell.angle_alpha   90.00
_cell.angle_beta   90.00
_cell.angle_gamma   90.00
#
_symmetry.space_group_name_H-M   'P 1'
#
loop_
_entity.id
_entity.type
_entity.pdbx_description
1 polymer ?
#
loop_
_entity_poly.entity_id
_entity_poly.type
_entity_poly.pdbx_seq_one_letter_code
_entity_poly.pdbx_strand_id
1 'polypeptide(L)'
;MGKDYRTASGKFWQTVQCLRRGKRLSANTVYSGGGELLASTADIVGRWIEYFGDLLNPTETPSVEEPEAEDSEVDSFITQAEVTEVVQKLLGGKAPGVDKIRPEYFKSLDVVGLSWLTCLCNIAWRSGTVLLDWATGVVVPLFKKGDRRVCSTLLSLPGKVYSRVLERRVRPLIEPRIQEEQCGFRPSHGTLDQLYTLHRVLEGSWKFAQAVHMCFVDLEKAFDRVPCGILWEVLWEYGVHGPLLRVVQSLYNRSRSLVHISSCKSHLFPVHVGLQQGCPLSPVLFIVFMDRISRCSHGLEGVRFGDNKLLFADDVVLLAPSSLYLQHALGHFAAECEAAGMRVSTSKSEAMVLDRKKVACTLQVGGEFLPQMEEFKYL
;
A
#
# COMPACT_ATOMS: atom_id res chain seq x y z
N MET A 1 22.70 -25.20 -32.66
CA MET A 1 22.72 -24.70 -31.26
C MET A 1 22.39 -23.20 -31.14
N GLY A 2 21.51 -22.63 -31.94
CA GLY A 2 21.27 -21.17 -31.98
C GLY A 2 19.82 -20.71 -31.87
N LYS A 3 18.85 -21.59 -31.61
CA LYS A 3 17.42 -21.24 -31.57
C LYS A 3 16.80 -21.15 -30.17
N ASP A 4 17.52 -21.59 -29.13
CA ASP A 4 16.94 -21.66 -27.77
C ASP A 4 17.16 -20.41 -26.89
N TYR A 5 17.99 -19.46 -27.32
CA TYR A 5 18.33 -18.30 -26.48
C TYR A 5 17.21 -17.28 -26.32
N ARG A 6 16.25 -17.18 -27.24
CA ARG A 6 15.16 -16.19 -27.15
C ARG A 6 13.93 -16.69 -26.38
N THR A 7 13.70 -17.98 -26.34
CA THR A 7 12.63 -18.63 -25.55
C THR A 7 13.10 -19.12 -24.18
N ALA A 8 14.39 -19.29 -23.98
CA ALA A 8 15.00 -19.77 -22.73
C ALA A 8 15.24 -18.66 -21.69
N SER A 9 15.08 -17.37 -22.02
CA SER A 9 15.43 -16.29 -21.08
C SER A 9 14.63 -16.36 -19.77
N GLY A 10 13.34 -16.64 -19.83
CA GLY A 10 12.50 -16.79 -18.64
C GLY A 10 12.85 -18.03 -17.78
N LYS A 11 13.09 -19.18 -18.43
CA LYS A 11 13.50 -20.41 -17.74
C LYS A 11 14.94 -20.33 -17.25
N PHE A 12 15.84 -19.74 -18.03
CA PHE A 12 17.22 -19.48 -17.63
C PHE A 12 17.28 -18.58 -16.40
N TRP A 13 16.55 -17.46 -16.39
CA TRP A 13 16.48 -16.60 -15.21
C TRP A 13 15.77 -17.25 -14.03
N GLN A 14 14.77 -18.09 -14.25
CA GLN A 14 14.17 -18.91 -13.19
C GLN A 14 15.18 -19.92 -12.64
N THR A 15 15.98 -20.58 -13.50
CA THR A 15 17.04 -21.50 -13.08
C THR A 15 18.18 -20.78 -12.37
N VAL A 16 18.61 -19.61 -12.87
CA VAL A 16 19.60 -18.77 -12.21
C VAL A 16 19.06 -18.23 -10.87
N GLN A 17 17.79 -17.86 -10.79
CA GLN A 17 17.15 -17.51 -9.53
C GLN A 17 17.01 -18.73 -8.60
N CYS A 18 16.77 -19.93 -9.12
CA CYS A 18 16.78 -21.16 -8.31
C CYS A 18 18.19 -21.54 -7.83
N LEU A 19 19.21 -21.34 -8.64
CA LEU A 19 20.62 -21.55 -8.27
C LEU A 19 21.15 -20.43 -7.35
N ARG A 20 20.73 -19.19 -7.54
CA ARG A 20 20.95 -18.07 -6.59
C ARG A 20 20.09 -18.19 -5.31
N ARG A 21 19.09 -19.03 -5.30
CA ARG A 21 18.40 -19.52 -4.08
C ARG A 21 19.26 -20.52 -3.31
N GLY A 22 20.55 -20.21 -3.21
CA GLY A 22 21.34 -20.71 -2.09
C GLY A 22 20.56 -20.38 -0.83
N LYS A 23 20.23 -21.39 -0.03
CA LYS A 23 19.46 -21.37 1.23
C LYS A 23 18.92 -19.98 1.53
N ARG A 24 17.63 -19.73 1.27
CA ARG A 24 16.95 -18.59 1.89
C ARG A 24 17.29 -18.73 3.37
N LEU A 25 18.15 -17.85 3.86
CA LEU A 25 18.32 -17.67 5.28
C LEU A 25 16.92 -17.26 5.75
N SER A 26 16.13 -18.22 6.22
CA SER A 26 15.02 -17.93 7.07
C SER A 26 15.58 -16.98 8.12
N ALA A 27 14.81 -15.97 8.52
CA ALA A 27 15.23 -15.04 9.58
C ALA A 27 15.39 -15.84 10.89
N ASN A 28 16.46 -16.62 10.99
CA ASN A 28 16.72 -17.53 12.10
C ASN A 28 17.25 -16.78 13.33
N THR A 29 17.44 -15.46 13.22
CA THR A 29 17.89 -14.63 14.33
C THR A 29 17.31 -13.22 14.20
N VAL A 30 16.75 -12.69 15.29
CA VAL A 30 16.19 -11.34 15.40
C VAL A 30 16.70 -10.73 16.71
N TYR A 31 16.91 -9.44 16.74
CA TYR A 31 17.26 -8.75 18.00
C TYR A 31 16.01 -8.50 18.83
N SER A 32 16.10 -8.75 20.15
CA SER A 32 15.10 -8.33 21.13
C SER A 32 15.00 -6.80 21.18
N GLY A 33 13.96 -6.27 21.84
CA GLY A 33 13.88 -4.82 22.13
C GLY A 33 15.06 -4.28 22.92
N GLY A 34 15.75 -5.13 23.71
CA GLY A 34 16.96 -4.80 24.46
C GLY A 34 18.29 -5.03 23.71
N GLY A 35 18.25 -5.41 22.42
CA GLY A 35 19.44 -5.62 21.59
C GLY A 35 20.09 -7.00 21.70
N GLU A 36 19.49 -7.96 22.41
CA GLU A 36 19.96 -9.34 22.49
C GLU A 36 19.57 -10.14 21.23
N LEU A 37 20.44 -11.03 20.78
CA LEU A 37 20.21 -11.87 19.62
C LEU A 37 19.36 -13.10 19.98
N LEU A 38 18.12 -13.12 19.49
CA LEU A 38 17.20 -14.24 19.68
C LEU A 38 17.48 -15.33 18.63
N ALA A 39 17.70 -16.56 19.08
CA ALA A 39 17.97 -17.71 18.22
C ALA A 39 16.87 -18.79 18.30
N SER A 40 16.08 -18.83 19.37
CA SER A 40 14.96 -19.75 19.51
C SER A 40 13.81 -19.33 18.60
N THR A 41 13.22 -20.29 17.87
CA THR A 41 12.06 -20.00 16.99
C THR A 41 10.87 -19.43 17.78
N ALA A 42 10.67 -19.88 19.02
CA ALA A 42 9.59 -19.40 19.88
C ALA A 42 9.80 -17.92 20.24
N ASP A 43 11.02 -17.54 20.66
CA ASP A 43 11.36 -16.17 21.02
C ASP A 43 11.28 -15.24 19.80
N ILE A 44 11.72 -15.72 18.64
CA ILE A 44 11.61 -14.98 17.37
C ILE A 44 10.15 -14.73 17.01
N VAL A 45 9.29 -15.75 17.13
CA VAL A 45 7.84 -15.59 16.89
C VAL A 45 7.24 -14.63 17.91
N GLY A 46 7.60 -14.75 19.20
CA GLY A 46 7.17 -13.82 20.25
C GLY A 46 7.54 -12.36 19.94
N ARG A 47 8.79 -12.12 19.52
CA ARG A 47 9.26 -10.78 19.12
C ARG A 47 8.51 -10.19 17.92
N TRP A 48 8.15 -11.02 16.95
CA TRP A 48 7.35 -10.56 15.81
C TRP A 48 5.90 -10.24 16.19
N ILE A 49 5.31 -11.00 17.13
CA ILE A 49 3.96 -10.71 17.66
C ILE A 49 3.98 -9.35 18.38
N GLU A 50 4.96 -9.12 19.25
CA GLU A 50 5.14 -7.85 19.94
C GLU A 50 5.28 -6.70 18.94
N TYR A 51 6.18 -6.83 17.96
CA TYR A 51 6.40 -5.81 16.93
C TYR A 51 5.13 -5.47 16.12
N PHE A 52 4.40 -6.50 15.65
CA PHE A 52 3.17 -6.28 14.90
C PHE A 52 2.01 -5.87 15.80
N GLY A 53 1.98 -6.34 17.04
CA GLY A 53 1.02 -5.93 18.05
C GLY A 53 1.07 -4.42 18.27
N ASP A 54 2.27 -3.89 18.51
CA ASP A 54 2.48 -2.46 18.71
C ASP A 54 2.21 -1.63 17.43
N LEU A 55 2.64 -2.13 16.26
CA LEU A 55 2.48 -1.42 14.98
C LEU A 55 1.01 -1.32 14.54
N LEU A 56 0.25 -2.42 14.68
CA LEU A 56 -1.09 -2.55 14.12
C LEU A 56 -2.22 -2.29 15.14
N ASN A 57 -1.86 -2.02 16.41
CA ASN A 57 -2.79 -1.69 17.48
C ASN A 57 -2.28 -0.52 18.32
N PRO A 58 -2.12 0.67 17.73
CA PRO A 58 -1.68 1.85 18.47
C PRO A 58 -2.72 2.21 19.55
N THR A 59 -2.26 2.74 20.67
CA THR A 59 -3.08 3.15 21.82
C THR A 59 -3.98 4.35 21.51
N GLU A 60 -3.54 5.19 20.57
CA GLU A 60 -4.29 6.36 20.11
C GLU A 60 -4.56 6.21 18.61
N THR A 61 -5.82 6.00 18.28
CA THR A 61 -6.30 6.11 16.90
C THR A 61 -7.24 7.31 16.82
N PRO A 62 -7.13 8.16 15.79
CA PRO A 62 -8.15 9.18 15.58
C PRO A 62 -9.52 8.50 15.48
N SER A 63 -10.39 8.78 16.44
CA SER A 63 -11.76 8.28 16.43
C SER A 63 -12.62 9.27 15.68
N VAL A 64 -13.26 8.79 14.65
CA VAL A 64 -14.25 9.55 13.90
C VAL A 64 -15.58 8.82 14.04
N GLU A 65 -16.68 9.57 14.13
CA GLU A 65 -18.03 9.00 14.10
C GLU A 65 -18.23 8.29 12.76
N GLU A 66 -18.63 7.02 12.82
CA GLU A 66 -18.92 6.27 11.60
C GLU A 66 -20.07 6.97 10.85
N PRO A 67 -19.91 7.29 9.56
CA PRO A 67 -20.98 7.90 8.79
C PRO A 67 -22.18 6.94 8.79
N GLU A 68 -23.35 7.46 9.18
CA GLU A 68 -24.60 6.69 9.13
C GLU A 68 -24.85 6.22 7.70
N ALA A 69 -25.02 4.92 7.55
CA ALA A 69 -25.26 4.31 6.26
C ALA A 69 -26.64 4.74 5.74
N GLU A 70 -26.67 5.72 4.84
CA GLU A 70 -27.86 5.97 4.06
C GLU A 70 -28.17 4.72 3.22
N ASP A 71 -29.38 4.18 3.36
CA ASP A 71 -29.91 3.11 2.52
C ASP A 71 -30.15 3.64 1.10
N SER A 72 -29.08 3.80 0.34
CA SER A 72 -29.17 4.06 -1.10
C SER A 72 -29.53 2.76 -1.84
N GLU A 73 -30.32 2.92 -2.90
CA GLU A 73 -30.87 1.88 -3.75
C GLU A 73 -29.95 0.66 -3.97
N VAL A 74 -30.57 -0.49 -3.88
CA VAL A 74 -30.03 -1.85 -3.95
C VAL A 74 -28.87 -1.98 -4.93
N ASP A 75 -27.65 -1.94 -4.41
CA ASP A 75 -26.48 -2.37 -5.15
C ASP A 75 -26.71 -3.82 -5.66
N SER A 76 -26.61 -4.01 -6.95
CA SER A 76 -26.89 -5.29 -7.59
C SER A 76 -26.02 -6.40 -7.01
N PHE A 77 -26.60 -7.60 -6.89
CA PHE A 77 -25.87 -8.80 -6.48
C PHE A 77 -24.63 -9.03 -7.34
N ILE A 78 -23.64 -9.69 -6.75
CA ILE A 78 -22.43 -10.13 -7.46
C ILE A 78 -22.85 -11.19 -8.48
N THR A 79 -22.51 -10.97 -9.74
CA THR A 79 -22.81 -11.87 -10.84
C THR A 79 -21.76 -12.97 -10.97
N GLN A 80 -22.15 -14.11 -11.53
CA GLN A 80 -21.19 -15.18 -11.81
C GLN A 80 -20.15 -14.74 -12.86
N ALA A 81 -20.50 -13.82 -13.75
CA ALA A 81 -19.57 -13.28 -14.74
C ALA A 81 -18.40 -12.51 -14.07
N GLU A 82 -18.71 -11.65 -13.08
CA GLU A 82 -17.69 -10.92 -12.30
C GLU A 82 -16.72 -11.89 -11.61
N VAL A 83 -17.25 -12.91 -10.92
CA VAL A 83 -16.44 -13.92 -10.24
C VAL A 83 -15.60 -14.73 -11.21
N THR A 84 -16.18 -15.17 -12.34
CA THR A 84 -15.49 -15.95 -13.36
C THR A 84 -14.31 -15.19 -13.96
N GLU A 85 -14.51 -13.91 -14.29
CA GLU A 85 -13.45 -13.08 -14.86
C GLU A 85 -12.29 -12.88 -13.86
N VAL A 86 -12.60 -12.72 -12.57
CA VAL A 86 -11.56 -12.61 -11.53
C VAL A 86 -10.80 -13.92 -11.39
N VAL A 87 -11.50 -15.07 -11.37
CA VAL A 87 -10.87 -16.40 -11.25
C VAL A 87 -9.95 -16.70 -12.42
N GLN A 88 -10.36 -16.38 -13.65
CA GLN A 88 -9.54 -16.57 -14.85
C GLN A 88 -8.23 -15.78 -14.82
N LYS A 89 -8.24 -14.58 -14.21
CA LYS A 89 -7.06 -13.69 -14.07
C LYS A 89 -6.15 -14.04 -12.88
N LEU A 90 -6.49 -15.03 -12.05
CA LEU A 90 -5.63 -15.47 -10.96
C LEU A 90 -4.28 -15.97 -11.49
N LEU A 91 -3.20 -15.60 -10.83
CA LEU A 91 -1.86 -16.09 -11.15
C LEU A 91 -1.60 -17.40 -10.40
N GLY A 92 -1.21 -18.44 -11.13
CA GLY A 92 -0.78 -19.72 -10.54
C GLY A 92 0.55 -19.63 -9.77
N GLY A 93 0.87 -20.68 -9.00
CA GLY A 93 2.13 -20.79 -8.26
C GLY A 93 2.25 -19.86 -7.05
N LYS A 94 1.17 -19.25 -6.60
CA LYS A 94 1.14 -18.41 -5.39
C LYS A 94 0.89 -19.22 -4.14
N ALA A 95 1.54 -18.83 -3.04
CA ALA A 95 1.33 -19.44 -1.73
C ALA A 95 -0.10 -19.19 -1.24
N PRO A 96 -0.75 -20.19 -0.62
CA PRO A 96 -2.09 -20.06 -0.06
C PRO A 96 -2.07 -19.30 1.27
N GLY A 97 -3.24 -18.79 1.66
CA GLY A 97 -3.48 -18.20 2.97
C GLY A 97 -3.75 -19.25 4.07
N VAL A 98 -4.54 -18.83 5.07
CA VAL A 98 -4.92 -19.67 6.22
C VAL A 98 -5.74 -20.89 5.78
N ASP A 99 -6.56 -20.74 4.73
CA ASP A 99 -7.42 -21.76 4.13
C ASP A 99 -6.68 -22.85 3.35
N LYS A 100 -5.40 -22.64 3.07
CA LYS A 100 -4.54 -23.54 2.26
C LYS A 100 -5.03 -23.75 0.81
N ILE A 101 -5.99 -22.96 0.32
CA ILE A 101 -6.53 -23.04 -1.03
C ILE A 101 -5.56 -22.36 -2.01
N ARG A 102 -5.20 -23.08 -3.08
CA ARG A 102 -4.30 -22.56 -4.13
C ARG A 102 -5.09 -22.07 -5.34
N PRO A 103 -4.56 -21.11 -6.11
CA PRO A 103 -5.21 -20.59 -7.32
C PRO A 103 -5.59 -21.65 -8.35
N GLU A 104 -4.81 -22.72 -8.44
CA GLU A 104 -5.03 -23.81 -9.37
C GLU A 104 -6.38 -24.50 -9.12
N TYR A 105 -6.82 -24.64 -7.87
CA TYR A 105 -8.12 -25.22 -7.54
C TYR A 105 -9.28 -24.38 -8.09
N PHE A 106 -9.19 -23.04 -7.96
CA PHE A 106 -10.23 -22.16 -8.46
C PHE A 106 -10.26 -22.12 -9.99
N LYS A 107 -9.10 -22.20 -10.63
CA LYS A 107 -8.99 -22.27 -12.09
C LYS A 107 -9.56 -23.56 -12.69
N SER A 108 -9.64 -24.62 -11.92
CA SER A 108 -10.22 -25.90 -12.33
C SER A 108 -11.72 -26.03 -12.02
N LEU A 109 -12.34 -24.99 -11.40
CA LEU A 109 -13.78 -25.02 -11.14
C LEU A 109 -14.56 -24.98 -12.45
N ASP A 110 -15.56 -25.82 -12.53
CA ASP A 110 -16.58 -25.79 -13.58
C ASP A 110 -17.65 -24.72 -13.29
N VAL A 111 -18.69 -24.67 -14.12
CA VAL A 111 -19.81 -23.73 -13.98
C VAL A 111 -20.52 -23.87 -12.64
N VAL A 112 -20.65 -25.09 -12.14
CA VAL A 112 -21.28 -25.37 -10.83
C VAL A 112 -20.41 -24.85 -9.70
N GLY A 113 -19.13 -25.14 -9.71
CA GLY A 113 -18.18 -24.65 -8.71
C GLY A 113 -18.10 -23.10 -8.68
N LEU A 114 -18.12 -22.46 -9.84
CA LEU A 114 -18.17 -20.99 -9.93
C LEU A 114 -19.50 -20.42 -9.39
N SER A 115 -20.62 -21.12 -9.63
CA SER A 115 -21.91 -20.74 -9.05
C SER A 115 -21.89 -20.79 -7.50
N TRP A 116 -21.31 -21.85 -6.93
CA TRP A 116 -21.13 -21.95 -5.47
C TRP A 116 -20.27 -20.83 -4.91
N LEU A 117 -19.17 -20.50 -5.56
CA LEU A 117 -18.29 -19.40 -5.15
C LEU A 117 -19.03 -18.04 -5.22
N THR A 118 -19.83 -17.84 -6.26
CA THR A 118 -20.66 -16.64 -6.42
C THR A 118 -21.73 -16.56 -5.34
N CYS A 119 -22.38 -17.68 -4.99
CA CYS A 119 -23.33 -17.74 -3.89
C CYS A 119 -22.67 -17.35 -2.54
N LEU A 120 -21.47 -17.85 -2.29
CA LEU A 120 -20.69 -17.51 -1.10
C LEU A 120 -20.36 -16.01 -1.04
N CYS A 121 -19.95 -15.41 -2.16
CA CYS A 121 -19.73 -13.97 -2.26
C CYS A 121 -21.01 -13.18 -1.98
N ASN A 122 -22.17 -13.64 -2.50
CA ASN A 122 -23.44 -12.99 -2.28
C ASN A 122 -23.99 -13.14 -0.85
N ILE A 123 -23.63 -14.22 -0.14
CA ILE A 123 -23.93 -14.35 1.28
C ILE A 123 -23.19 -13.25 2.07
N ALA A 124 -21.89 -13.07 1.81
CA ALA A 124 -21.10 -12.01 2.44
C ALA A 124 -21.63 -10.61 2.07
N TRP A 125 -22.03 -10.41 0.80
CA TRP A 125 -22.61 -9.16 0.32
C TRP A 125 -23.90 -8.79 1.05
N ARG A 126 -24.85 -9.74 1.17
CA ARG A 126 -26.13 -9.53 1.82
C ARG A 126 -26.02 -9.34 3.33
N SER A 127 -25.15 -10.13 3.96
CA SER A 127 -24.97 -10.05 5.42
C SER A 127 -24.20 -8.81 5.85
N GLY A 128 -23.51 -8.11 4.91
CA GLY A 128 -22.57 -7.06 5.23
C GLY A 128 -21.36 -7.55 6.06
N THR A 129 -21.16 -8.88 6.13
CA THR A 129 -20.14 -9.48 7.00
C THR A 129 -19.35 -10.53 6.22
N VAL A 130 -18.02 -10.42 6.23
CA VAL A 130 -17.14 -11.40 5.60
C VAL A 130 -16.80 -12.55 6.54
N LEU A 131 -16.42 -13.69 5.96
CA LEU A 131 -15.91 -14.83 6.71
C LEU A 131 -14.58 -14.46 7.39
N LEU A 132 -14.39 -14.94 8.61
CA LEU A 132 -13.21 -14.62 9.42
C LEU A 132 -11.89 -14.99 8.73
N ASP A 133 -11.86 -16.10 8.00
CA ASP A 133 -10.68 -16.53 7.24
C ASP A 133 -10.32 -15.53 6.14
N TRP A 134 -11.29 -14.80 5.57
CA TRP A 134 -11.04 -13.78 4.55
C TRP A 134 -10.37 -12.53 5.12
N ALA A 135 -10.67 -12.22 6.39
CA ALA A 135 -10.06 -11.13 7.14
C ALA A 135 -8.80 -11.55 7.91
N THR A 136 -8.34 -12.82 7.76
CA THR A 136 -7.18 -13.36 8.48
C THR A 136 -5.95 -13.37 7.59
N GLY A 137 -4.89 -12.68 8.04
CA GLY A 137 -3.58 -12.63 7.38
C GLY A 137 -2.57 -13.58 8.01
N VAL A 138 -1.79 -14.29 7.19
CA VAL A 138 -0.61 -15.02 7.63
C VAL A 138 0.63 -14.22 7.28
N VAL A 139 1.26 -13.62 8.28
CA VAL A 139 2.47 -12.81 8.13
C VAL A 139 3.69 -13.74 8.09
N VAL A 140 4.42 -13.68 6.99
CA VAL A 140 5.67 -14.42 6.80
C VAL A 140 6.81 -13.39 6.71
N PRO A 141 7.69 -13.32 7.72
CA PRO A 141 8.87 -12.48 7.64
C PRO A 141 9.80 -12.95 6.52
N LEU A 142 10.19 -12.00 5.66
CA LEU A 142 11.11 -12.25 4.54
C LEU A 142 12.36 -11.40 4.72
N PHE A 143 13.53 -12.01 4.53
CA PHE A 143 14.77 -11.27 4.48
C PHE A 143 14.91 -10.61 3.10
N LYS A 144 14.83 -9.27 3.05
CA LYS A 144 15.18 -8.48 1.88
C LYS A 144 16.54 -7.85 2.13
N LYS A 145 17.40 -7.83 1.13
CA LYS A 145 18.79 -7.33 1.21
C LYS A 145 18.83 -5.97 1.94
N GLY A 146 19.42 -5.95 3.14
CA GLY A 146 19.57 -4.74 3.97
C GLY A 146 18.48 -4.52 5.03
N ASP A 147 17.24 -4.95 4.83
CA ASP A 147 16.18 -4.79 5.83
C ASP A 147 15.58 -6.15 6.24
N ARG A 148 15.68 -6.46 7.54
CA ARG A 148 15.14 -7.68 8.16
C ARG A 148 13.66 -7.56 8.51
N ARG A 149 13.04 -6.38 8.35
CA ARG A 149 11.67 -6.07 8.73
C ARG A 149 10.66 -6.14 7.59
N VAL A 150 11.10 -6.67 6.43
CA VAL A 150 10.19 -6.87 5.30
C VAL A 150 9.40 -8.15 5.51
N CYS A 151 8.09 -8.04 5.40
CA CYS A 151 7.16 -9.15 5.57
C CYS A 151 6.30 -9.33 4.33
N SER A 152 5.73 -10.49 4.18
CA SER A 152 4.69 -10.76 3.17
C SER A 152 3.48 -11.35 3.87
N THR A 153 2.31 -10.82 3.61
CA THR A 153 1.06 -11.35 4.16
C THR A 153 0.36 -12.24 3.15
N LEU A 154 0.03 -13.44 3.57
CA LEU A 154 -0.72 -14.40 2.77
C LEU A 154 -2.18 -14.38 3.23
N LEU A 155 -3.08 -14.06 2.31
CA LEU A 155 -4.51 -13.97 2.55
C LEU A 155 -5.24 -15.15 1.92
N SER A 156 -6.42 -15.46 2.45
CA SER A 156 -7.38 -16.42 1.91
C SER A 156 -7.64 -16.17 0.42
N LEU A 157 -7.67 -17.22 -0.38
CA LEU A 157 -7.91 -17.08 -1.81
C LEU A 157 -9.36 -16.68 -2.14
N PRO A 158 -10.42 -17.28 -1.54
CA PRO A 158 -11.78 -16.77 -1.69
C PRO A 158 -11.90 -15.30 -1.31
N GLY A 159 -11.26 -14.89 -0.20
CA GLY A 159 -11.19 -13.49 0.23
C GLY A 159 -10.54 -12.58 -0.81
N LYS A 160 -9.47 -13.03 -1.47
CA LYS A 160 -8.84 -12.28 -2.57
C LYS A 160 -9.75 -12.15 -3.79
N VAL A 161 -10.50 -13.20 -4.14
CA VAL A 161 -11.48 -13.14 -5.23
C VAL A 161 -12.56 -12.12 -4.88
N TYR A 162 -13.13 -12.21 -3.69
CA TYR A 162 -14.12 -11.26 -3.21
C TYR A 162 -13.61 -9.82 -3.21
N SER A 163 -12.45 -9.58 -2.61
CA SER A 163 -11.82 -8.25 -2.59
C SER A 163 -11.53 -7.69 -3.99
N ARG A 164 -11.24 -8.55 -4.97
CA ARG A 164 -11.04 -8.11 -6.36
C ARG A 164 -12.37 -7.74 -7.03
N VAL A 165 -13.46 -8.41 -6.71
CA VAL A 165 -14.80 -8.01 -7.16
C VAL A 165 -15.18 -6.65 -6.56
N LEU A 166 -14.93 -6.47 -5.25
CA LEU A 166 -15.16 -5.18 -4.58
C LEU A 166 -14.30 -4.07 -5.19
N GLU A 167 -13.02 -4.32 -5.46
CA GLU A 167 -12.13 -3.36 -6.11
C GLU A 167 -12.69 -2.86 -7.43
N ARG A 168 -13.26 -3.75 -8.24
CA ARG A 168 -13.87 -3.40 -9.52
C ARG A 168 -15.15 -2.57 -9.38
N ARG A 169 -15.86 -2.70 -8.26
CA ARG A 169 -17.05 -1.90 -7.96
C ARG A 169 -16.70 -0.55 -7.36
N VAL A 170 -15.67 -0.50 -6.51
CA VAL A 170 -15.18 0.73 -5.90
C VAL A 170 -14.46 1.63 -6.91
N ARG A 171 -13.61 1.06 -7.76
CA ARG A 171 -12.75 1.82 -8.67
C ARG A 171 -13.49 2.79 -9.59
N PRO A 172 -14.59 2.42 -10.28
CA PRO A 172 -15.33 3.35 -11.14
C PRO A 172 -15.91 4.58 -10.40
N LEU A 173 -16.17 4.45 -9.10
CA LEU A 173 -16.69 5.55 -8.28
C LEU A 173 -15.60 6.54 -7.91
N ILE A 174 -14.40 6.04 -7.59
CA ILE A 174 -13.31 6.86 -7.08
C ILE A 174 -12.38 7.39 -8.18
N GLU A 175 -12.14 6.63 -9.26
CA GLU A 175 -11.17 6.97 -10.30
C GLU A 175 -11.40 8.37 -10.92
N PRO A 176 -12.64 8.80 -11.23
CA PRO A 176 -12.90 10.13 -11.74
C PRO A 176 -12.65 11.27 -10.75
N ARG A 177 -12.48 10.93 -9.47
CA ARG A 177 -12.32 11.89 -8.37
C ARG A 177 -10.89 12.01 -7.88
N ILE A 178 -10.01 11.07 -8.24
CA ILE A 178 -8.58 11.13 -7.89
C ILE A 178 -7.90 12.20 -8.73
N GLN A 179 -7.05 13.01 -8.09
CA GLN A 179 -6.25 14.04 -8.76
C GLN A 179 -5.26 13.41 -9.76
N GLU A 180 -4.92 14.17 -10.81
CA GLU A 180 -4.02 13.67 -11.88
C GLU A 180 -2.59 13.46 -11.39
N GLU A 181 -2.18 14.15 -10.33
CA GLU A 181 -0.85 14.04 -9.71
C GLU A 181 -0.61 12.66 -9.08
N GLN A 182 -1.67 11.95 -8.67
CA GLN A 182 -1.56 10.58 -8.17
C GLN A 182 -1.53 9.59 -9.33
N CYS A 183 -0.36 9.01 -9.61
CA CYS A 183 -0.17 8.01 -10.66
C CYS A 183 -0.05 6.57 -10.13
N GLY A 184 0.13 6.37 -8.82
CA GLY A 184 0.29 5.05 -8.22
C GLY A 184 -0.98 4.21 -8.30
N PHE A 185 -0.85 2.93 -8.64
CA PHE A 185 -1.94 1.93 -8.67
C PHE A 185 -3.17 2.30 -9.52
N ARG A 186 -3.02 3.23 -10.45
CA ARG A 186 -4.08 3.65 -11.39
C ARG A 186 -3.92 2.97 -12.76
N PRO A 187 -5.03 2.58 -13.43
CA PRO A 187 -4.99 2.11 -14.81
C PRO A 187 -4.42 3.18 -15.74
N SER A 188 -3.62 2.79 -16.71
CA SER A 188 -3.01 3.69 -17.71
C SER A 188 -2.05 4.74 -17.17
N HIS A 189 -1.73 4.70 -15.89
CA HIS A 189 -0.69 5.52 -15.25
C HIS A 189 0.47 4.64 -14.78
N GLY A 190 1.69 5.18 -14.85
CA GLY A 190 2.89 4.44 -14.47
C GLY A 190 4.02 5.33 -13.96
N THR A 191 5.12 4.69 -13.53
CA THR A 191 6.32 5.41 -13.11
C THR A 191 6.90 6.30 -14.21
N LEU A 192 6.71 5.91 -15.48
CA LEU A 192 7.17 6.70 -16.63
C LEU A 192 6.47 8.06 -16.72
N ASP A 193 5.20 8.16 -16.35
CA ASP A 193 4.45 9.42 -16.38
C ASP A 193 5.05 10.40 -15.36
N GLN A 194 5.32 9.92 -14.15
CA GLN A 194 5.97 10.73 -13.10
C GLN A 194 7.38 11.15 -13.49
N LEU A 195 8.18 10.22 -14.00
CA LEU A 195 9.54 10.51 -14.46
C LEU A 195 9.54 11.51 -15.62
N TYR A 196 8.60 11.38 -16.56
CA TYR A 196 8.45 12.33 -17.67
C TYR A 196 8.07 13.72 -17.16
N THR A 197 7.09 13.82 -16.25
CA THR A 197 6.67 15.09 -15.67
C THR A 197 7.83 15.76 -14.92
N LEU A 198 8.51 15.02 -14.06
CA LEU A 198 9.68 15.53 -13.34
C LEU A 198 10.78 15.99 -14.32
N HIS A 199 11.08 15.17 -15.33
CA HIS A 199 12.08 15.52 -16.35
C HIS A 199 11.72 16.84 -17.08
N ARG A 200 10.44 17.02 -17.45
CA ARG A 200 9.96 18.24 -18.11
C ARG A 200 10.07 19.48 -17.22
N VAL A 201 9.79 19.34 -15.93
CA VAL A 201 9.96 20.41 -14.94
C VAL A 201 11.45 20.80 -14.84
N LEU A 202 12.33 19.81 -14.70
CA LEU A 202 13.77 20.04 -14.58
C LEU A 202 14.38 20.62 -15.87
N GLU A 203 13.98 20.15 -17.05
CA GLU A 203 14.40 20.68 -18.34
C GLU A 203 13.96 22.14 -18.54
N GLY A 204 12.70 22.44 -18.22
CA GLY A 204 12.16 23.79 -18.28
C GLY A 204 12.89 24.76 -17.34
N SER A 205 13.10 24.34 -16.11
CA SER A 205 13.83 25.07 -15.09
C SER A 205 15.26 25.41 -15.56
N TRP A 206 15.98 24.41 -16.07
CA TRP A 206 17.34 24.60 -16.59
C TRP A 206 17.37 25.58 -17.76
N LYS A 207 16.43 25.47 -18.69
CA LYS A 207 16.32 26.35 -19.85
C LYS A 207 16.09 27.82 -19.46
N PHE A 208 15.22 28.06 -18.46
CA PHE A 208 14.88 29.42 -18.02
C PHE A 208 15.75 29.92 -16.86
N ALA A 209 16.79 29.18 -16.47
CA ALA A 209 17.70 29.50 -15.37
C ALA A 209 16.95 29.76 -14.04
N GLN A 210 15.89 28.98 -13.78
CA GLN A 210 15.14 29.03 -12.55
C GLN A 210 15.55 27.85 -11.66
N ALA A 211 15.79 28.10 -10.37
CA ALA A 211 16.09 27.04 -9.42
C ALA A 211 14.84 26.21 -9.16
N VAL A 212 14.99 24.88 -9.03
CA VAL A 212 13.97 23.98 -8.51
C VAL A 212 14.46 23.32 -7.24
N HIS A 213 13.74 23.52 -6.18
CA HIS A 213 13.95 22.87 -4.91
C HIS A 213 12.99 21.68 -4.81
N MET A 214 13.49 20.51 -4.46
CA MET A 214 12.74 19.26 -4.39
C MET A 214 12.89 18.63 -3.01
N CYS A 215 11.81 18.04 -2.52
CA CYS A 215 11.84 17.18 -1.36
C CYS A 215 11.20 15.83 -1.70
N PHE A 216 11.95 14.77 -1.58
CA PHE A 216 11.48 13.39 -1.69
C PHE A 216 11.04 12.94 -0.29
N VAL A 217 9.77 12.71 -0.11
CA VAL A 217 9.17 12.40 1.19
C VAL A 217 8.85 10.91 1.24
N ASP A 218 9.43 10.20 2.22
CA ASP A 218 9.12 8.79 2.55
C ASP A 218 8.19 8.76 3.77
N LEU A 219 7.16 7.93 3.74
CA LEU A 219 6.24 7.74 4.84
C LEU A 219 6.57 6.46 5.63
N GLU A 220 6.62 6.57 6.95
CA GLU A 220 6.88 5.43 7.83
C GLU A 220 5.77 4.40 7.78
N LYS A 221 6.06 3.19 7.24
CA LYS A 221 5.09 2.09 7.23
C LYS A 221 3.72 2.49 6.68
N ALA A 222 3.72 3.23 5.57
CA ALA A 222 2.57 3.89 5.00
C ALA A 222 1.30 3.00 4.97
N PHE A 223 1.39 1.78 4.42
CA PHE A 223 0.26 0.84 4.37
C PHE A 223 -0.18 0.32 5.75
N ASP A 224 0.75 0.17 6.68
CA ASP A 224 0.48 -0.44 7.99
C ASP A 224 -0.09 0.59 9.00
N ARG A 225 -0.05 1.90 8.68
CA ARG A 225 -0.50 2.97 9.57
C ARG A 225 -1.83 3.62 9.19
N VAL A 226 -2.44 3.28 8.07
CA VAL A 226 -3.71 3.87 7.64
C VAL A 226 -4.79 3.65 8.68
N PRO A 227 -5.36 4.70 9.33
CA PRO A 227 -6.42 4.54 10.31
C PRO A 227 -7.74 4.20 9.62
N CYS A 228 -8.37 3.10 10.02
CA CYS A 228 -9.60 2.64 9.39
C CYS A 228 -10.75 3.67 9.50
N GLY A 229 -10.90 4.35 10.65
CA GLY A 229 -11.94 5.37 10.84
C GLY A 229 -11.88 6.47 9.78
N ILE A 230 -10.70 7.11 9.64
CA ILE A 230 -10.49 8.17 8.63
C ILE A 230 -10.69 7.61 7.21
N LEU A 231 -10.23 6.38 6.94
CA LEU A 231 -10.40 5.75 5.63
C LEU A 231 -11.87 5.63 5.23
N TRP A 232 -12.77 5.32 6.18
CA TRP A 232 -14.20 5.19 5.88
C TRP A 232 -14.85 6.52 5.51
N GLU A 233 -14.48 7.61 6.17
CA GLU A 233 -14.90 8.96 5.80
C GLU A 233 -14.41 9.34 4.41
N VAL A 234 -13.11 9.10 4.15
CA VAL A 234 -12.53 9.39 2.85
C VAL A 234 -13.26 8.61 1.75
N LEU A 235 -13.55 7.33 1.94
CA LEU A 235 -14.32 6.54 0.98
C LEU A 235 -15.71 7.11 0.76
N TRP A 236 -16.36 7.56 1.84
CA TRP A 236 -17.66 8.21 1.76
C TRP A 236 -17.60 9.53 0.95
N GLU A 237 -16.60 10.39 1.21
CA GLU A 237 -16.35 11.61 0.42
C GLU A 237 -16.15 11.30 -1.09
N TYR A 238 -15.53 10.14 -1.39
CA TYR A 238 -15.30 9.69 -2.76
C TYR A 238 -16.47 8.91 -3.38
N GLY A 239 -17.63 8.90 -2.72
CA GLY A 239 -18.87 8.35 -3.26
C GLY A 239 -19.06 6.86 -3.08
N VAL A 240 -18.31 6.24 -2.18
CA VAL A 240 -18.52 4.84 -1.78
C VAL A 240 -19.44 4.83 -0.57
N HIS A 241 -20.70 4.44 -0.78
CA HIS A 241 -21.75 4.48 0.24
C HIS A 241 -22.44 3.14 0.42
N GLY A 242 -23.35 3.06 1.38
CA GLY A 242 -24.32 1.98 1.56
C GLY A 242 -23.72 0.59 1.71
N PRO A 243 -24.30 -0.42 1.03
CA PRO A 243 -23.84 -1.81 1.13
C PRO A 243 -22.37 -2.01 0.74
N LEU A 244 -21.90 -1.28 -0.27
CA LEU A 244 -20.51 -1.39 -0.74
C LEU A 244 -19.52 -0.94 0.35
N LEU A 245 -19.77 0.17 1.02
CA LEU A 245 -18.93 0.64 2.13
C LEU A 245 -18.96 -0.37 3.29
N ARG A 246 -20.15 -0.85 3.68
CA ARG A 246 -20.29 -1.84 4.77
C ARG A 246 -19.49 -3.11 4.54
N VAL A 247 -19.48 -3.66 3.33
CA VAL A 247 -18.72 -4.88 3.05
C VAL A 247 -17.22 -4.61 2.98
N VAL A 248 -16.80 -3.41 2.55
CA VAL A 248 -15.39 -3.01 2.61
C VAL A 248 -14.95 -2.89 4.07
N GLN A 249 -15.71 -2.20 4.91
CA GLN A 249 -15.45 -2.11 6.36
C GLN A 249 -15.35 -3.50 7.00
N SER A 250 -16.22 -4.42 6.64
CA SER A 250 -16.25 -5.78 7.17
C SER A 250 -14.98 -6.58 6.95
N LEU A 251 -14.21 -6.28 5.88
CA LEU A 251 -12.90 -6.90 5.65
C LEU A 251 -11.85 -6.47 6.68
N TYR A 252 -12.03 -5.32 7.32
CA TYR A 252 -11.06 -4.71 8.24
C TYR A 252 -11.49 -4.76 9.70
N ASN A 253 -12.77 -4.53 10.02
CA ASN A 253 -13.29 -4.44 11.40
C ASN A 253 -13.02 -5.69 12.25
N ARG A 254 -12.87 -6.87 11.63
CA ARG A 254 -12.57 -8.14 12.30
C ARG A 254 -11.25 -8.72 11.85
N SER A 255 -10.35 -7.87 11.33
CA SER A 255 -9.07 -8.30 10.81
C SER A 255 -8.19 -8.87 11.92
N ARG A 256 -7.53 -9.98 11.61
CA ARG A 256 -6.59 -10.67 12.49
C ARG A 256 -5.37 -11.10 11.70
N SER A 257 -4.26 -11.26 12.40
CA SER A 257 -3.04 -11.80 11.81
C SER A 257 -2.42 -12.86 12.71
N LEU A 258 -1.64 -13.71 12.09
CA LEU A 258 -0.73 -14.62 12.79
C LEU A 258 0.64 -14.59 12.10
N VAL A 259 1.70 -14.82 12.87
CA VAL A 259 3.06 -14.93 12.33
C VAL A 259 3.38 -16.39 12.06
N HIS A 260 3.97 -16.66 10.89
CA HIS A 260 4.38 -18.00 10.49
C HIS A 260 5.87 -18.02 10.12
N ILE A 261 6.68 -18.72 10.90
CA ILE A 261 8.13 -18.87 10.69
C ILE A 261 8.46 -20.35 10.67
N SER A 262 9.01 -20.83 9.56
CA SER A 262 9.34 -22.24 9.35
C SER A 262 8.14 -23.18 9.59
N SER A 263 8.14 -23.96 10.64
CA SER A 263 7.03 -24.84 11.05
C SER A 263 6.18 -24.29 12.18
N CYS A 264 6.57 -23.13 12.76
CA CYS A 264 5.94 -22.57 13.93
C CYS A 264 4.94 -21.47 13.53
N LYS A 265 3.75 -21.49 14.13
CA LYS A 265 2.72 -20.45 13.98
C LYS A 265 2.44 -19.83 15.33
N SER A 266 2.24 -18.52 15.34
CA SER A 266 1.77 -17.81 16.51
C SER A 266 0.28 -18.06 16.79
N HIS A 267 -0.21 -17.57 17.94
CA HIS A 267 -1.64 -17.32 18.13
C HIS A 267 -2.08 -16.16 17.22
N LEU A 268 -3.39 -16.05 17.01
CA LEU A 268 -4.01 -14.92 16.30
C LEU A 268 -3.98 -13.67 17.18
N PHE A 269 -3.64 -12.54 16.59
CA PHE A 269 -3.73 -11.22 17.22
C PHE A 269 -4.60 -10.28 16.37
N PRO A 270 -5.33 -9.32 16.98
CA PRO A 270 -6.17 -8.37 16.26
C PRO A 270 -5.32 -7.39 15.45
N VAL A 271 -5.94 -6.79 14.42
CA VAL A 271 -5.37 -5.74 13.58
C VAL A 271 -6.42 -4.61 13.51
N HIS A 272 -6.12 -3.47 14.10
CA HIS A 272 -7.03 -2.33 14.18
C HIS A 272 -6.73 -1.22 13.19
N VAL A 273 -5.49 -1.13 12.72
CA VAL A 273 -5.07 -0.15 11.70
C VAL A 273 -4.31 -0.82 10.57
N GLY A 274 -4.17 -0.11 9.48
CA GLY A 274 -3.41 -0.54 8.32
C GLY A 274 -4.24 -1.30 7.29
N LEU A 275 -3.71 -1.30 6.06
CA LEU A 275 -4.29 -2.00 4.93
C LEU A 275 -3.69 -3.40 4.80
N GLN A 276 -4.51 -4.37 4.46
CA GLN A 276 -4.08 -5.75 4.29
C GLN A 276 -3.09 -5.89 3.13
N GLN A 277 -1.82 -6.14 3.44
CA GLN A 277 -0.80 -6.37 2.41
C GLN A 277 -1.16 -7.59 1.55
N GLY A 278 -1.18 -7.42 0.23
CA GLY A 278 -1.53 -8.47 -0.72
C GLY A 278 -3.04 -8.65 -0.98
N CYS A 279 -3.89 -7.81 -0.39
CA CYS A 279 -5.30 -7.69 -0.77
C CYS A 279 -5.42 -6.88 -2.07
N PRO A 280 -6.19 -7.33 -3.07
CA PRO A 280 -6.38 -6.58 -4.31
C PRO A 280 -7.04 -5.20 -4.15
N LEU A 281 -7.81 -5.00 -3.09
CA LEU A 281 -8.50 -3.75 -2.80
C LEU A 281 -7.58 -2.72 -2.12
N SER A 282 -6.61 -3.16 -1.30
CA SER A 282 -5.74 -2.26 -0.51
C SER A 282 -5.03 -1.17 -1.30
N PRO A 283 -4.48 -1.41 -2.52
CA PRO A 283 -3.85 -0.36 -3.30
C PRO A 283 -4.80 0.79 -3.64
N VAL A 284 -6.05 0.49 -3.96
CA VAL A 284 -7.08 1.48 -4.30
C VAL A 284 -7.48 2.29 -3.07
N LEU A 285 -7.66 1.63 -1.93
CA LEU A 285 -7.94 2.30 -0.65
C LEU A 285 -6.80 3.24 -0.25
N PHE A 286 -5.56 2.81 -0.46
CA PHE A 286 -4.37 3.60 -0.15
C PHE A 286 -4.28 4.87 -0.98
N ILE A 287 -4.45 4.79 -2.32
CA ILE A 287 -4.35 5.98 -3.18
C ILE A 287 -5.45 7.00 -2.91
N VAL A 288 -6.66 6.55 -2.56
CA VAL A 288 -7.76 7.44 -2.14
C VAL A 288 -7.39 8.18 -0.86
N PHE A 289 -6.85 7.46 0.13
CA PHE A 289 -6.40 8.04 1.38
C PHE A 289 -5.27 9.07 1.17
N MET A 290 -4.27 8.74 0.34
CA MET A 290 -3.17 9.65 0.01
C MET A 290 -3.62 10.87 -0.81
N ASP A 291 -4.58 10.67 -1.73
CA ASP A 291 -5.16 11.76 -2.51
C ASP A 291 -5.89 12.77 -1.60
N ARG A 292 -6.61 12.30 -0.57
CA ARG A 292 -7.25 13.16 0.43
C ARG A 292 -6.23 13.99 1.22
N ILE A 293 -5.14 13.37 1.70
CA ILE A 293 -4.05 14.08 2.38
C ILE A 293 -3.43 15.13 1.44
N SER A 294 -3.18 14.76 0.19
CA SER A 294 -2.62 15.68 -0.80
C SER A 294 -3.52 16.89 -1.03
N ARG A 295 -4.83 16.73 -1.13
CA ARG A 295 -5.80 17.83 -1.31
C ARG A 295 -5.80 18.78 -0.13
N CYS A 296 -5.84 18.28 1.08
CA CYS A 296 -5.85 19.12 2.27
C CYS A 296 -4.58 19.97 2.42
N SER A 297 -3.46 19.49 1.87
CA SER A 297 -2.20 20.23 1.89
C SER A 297 -2.09 21.36 0.84
N HIS A 298 -3.14 21.68 0.08
CA HIS A 298 -3.17 22.76 -0.93
C HIS A 298 -3.36 24.19 -0.35
N GLY A 299 -3.01 24.46 0.89
CA GLY A 299 -3.30 25.71 1.64
C GLY A 299 -2.56 26.99 1.22
N LEU A 300 -2.01 27.12 0.00
CA LEU A 300 -1.33 28.35 -0.45
C LEU A 300 -1.99 28.97 -1.67
N GLU A 301 -2.95 29.87 -1.42
CA GLU A 301 -3.36 30.88 -2.41
C GLU A 301 -2.15 31.77 -2.75
N GLY A 302 -1.67 31.74 -4.00
CA GLY A 302 -0.79 32.79 -4.51
C GLY A 302 0.36 32.39 -5.42
N VAL A 303 0.80 31.14 -5.49
CA VAL A 303 1.86 30.72 -6.40
C VAL A 303 1.37 29.58 -7.30
N ARG A 304 0.82 29.97 -8.46
CA ARG A 304 0.57 29.03 -9.57
C ARG A 304 1.89 28.73 -10.29
N PHE A 305 2.77 27.97 -9.69
CA PHE A 305 3.53 26.96 -10.44
C PHE A 305 2.61 25.75 -10.47
N GLY A 306 2.31 25.22 -11.63
CA GLY A 306 1.41 24.07 -11.77
C GLY A 306 1.66 23.02 -10.69
N ASP A 307 0.65 22.31 -10.31
CA ASP A 307 0.57 21.39 -9.17
C ASP A 307 1.93 20.92 -8.66
N ASN A 308 2.32 21.42 -7.49
CA ASN A 308 3.69 21.37 -6.98
C ASN A 308 4.04 20.02 -6.34
N LYS A 309 3.29 18.96 -6.66
CA LYS A 309 3.42 17.65 -6.07
C LYS A 309 3.35 16.56 -7.13
N LEU A 310 4.14 15.53 -6.94
CA LEU A 310 4.05 14.30 -7.72
C LEU A 310 3.86 13.17 -6.73
N LEU A 311 2.83 12.35 -6.93
CA LEU A 311 2.50 11.22 -6.06
C LEU A 311 2.53 9.91 -6.85
N PHE A 312 3.29 8.96 -6.35
CA PHE A 312 3.26 7.58 -6.82
C PHE A 312 3.04 6.65 -5.64
N ALA A 313 1.79 6.46 -5.26
CA ALA A 313 1.37 5.78 -4.04
C ALA A 313 1.91 6.49 -2.78
N ASP A 314 2.89 5.91 -2.10
CA ASP A 314 3.57 6.43 -0.91
C ASP A 314 4.80 7.29 -1.23
N ASP A 315 5.31 7.24 -2.46
CA ASP A 315 6.41 8.10 -2.89
C ASP A 315 5.88 9.50 -3.26
N VAL A 316 6.25 10.51 -2.50
CA VAL A 316 5.80 11.89 -2.69
C VAL A 316 6.98 12.78 -3.02
N VAL A 317 6.87 13.59 -4.08
CA VAL A 317 7.85 14.62 -4.41
C VAL A 317 7.18 15.98 -4.33
N LEU A 318 7.71 16.84 -3.48
CA LEU A 318 7.31 18.25 -3.37
C LEU A 318 8.28 19.09 -4.18
N LEU A 319 7.75 20.04 -4.95
CA LEU A 319 8.51 20.91 -5.84
C LEU A 319 8.24 22.38 -5.47
N ALA A 320 9.26 23.24 -5.45
CA ALA A 320 9.08 24.64 -5.18
C ALA A 320 10.19 25.50 -5.83
N PRO A 321 9.92 26.81 -6.09
CA PRO A 321 10.92 27.71 -6.66
C PRO A 321 11.98 28.17 -5.65
N SER A 322 11.77 27.96 -4.35
CA SER A 322 12.74 28.32 -3.31
C SER A 322 12.65 27.40 -2.09
N SER A 323 13.69 27.42 -1.29
CA SER A 323 13.76 26.67 -0.03
C SER A 323 12.66 27.05 0.94
N LEU A 324 12.29 28.33 1.02
CA LEU A 324 11.22 28.83 1.89
C LEU A 324 9.86 28.26 1.51
N TYR A 325 9.51 28.30 0.22
CA TYR A 325 8.25 27.72 -0.28
C TYR A 325 8.22 26.22 -0.11
N LEU A 326 9.37 25.54 -0.34
CA LEU A 326 9.46 24.10 -0.14
C LEU A 326 9.30 23.72 1.34
N GLN A 327 9.92 24.47 2.25
CA GLN A 327 9.76 24.25 3.70
C GLN A 327 8.29 24.42 4.12
N HIS A 328 7.61 25.42 3.57
CA HIS A 328 6.20 25.66 3.88
C HIS A 328 5.31 24.51 3.36
N ALA A 329 5.51 24.09 2.10
CA ALA A 329 4.79 22.96 1.52
C ALA A 329 5.03 21.67 2.30
N LEU A 330 6.27 21.42 2.71
CA LEU A 330 6.64 20.25 3.52
C LEU A 330 5.99 20.31 4.91
N GLY A 331 5.97 21.48 5.54
CA GLY A 331 5.32 21.67 6.84
C GLY A 331 3.82 21.37 6.80
N HIS A 332 3.13 21.89 5.78
CA HIS A 332 1.70 21.59 5.57
C HIS A 332 1.45 20.12 5.30
N PHE A 333 2.22 19.53 4.39
CA PHE A 333 2.07 18.10 4.07
C PHE A 333 2.33 17.21 5.30
N ALA A 334 3.36 17.52 6.08
CA ALA A 334 3.68 16.79 7.31
C ALA A 334 2.58 16.92 8.37
N ALA A 335 1.99 18.12 8.53
CA ALA A 335 0.89 18.36 9.45
C ALA A 335 -0.38 17.58 9.05
N GLU A 336 -0.73 17.54 7.75
CA GLU A 336 -1.85 16.76 7.24
C GLU A 336 -1.61 15.24 7.38
N CYS A 337 -0.37 14.79 7.15
CA CYS A 337 0.01 13.41 7.43
C CYS A 337 -0.19 13.06 8.90
N GLU A 338 0.28 13.91 9.82
CA GLU A 338 0.16 13.70 11.26
C GLU A 338 -1.31 13.68 11.70
N ALA A 339 -2.13 14.63 11.22
CA ALA A 339 -3.57 14.67 11.47
C ALA A 339 -4.27 13.39 10.96
N ALA A 340 -3.78 12.83 9.85
CA ALA A 340 -4.26 11.56 9.29
C ALA A 340 -3.62 10.31 9.94
N GLY A 341 -2.84 10.45 11.03
CA GLY A 341 -2.18 9.33 11.72
C GLY A 341 -0.96 8.76 11.00
N MET A 342 -0.46 9.44 9.98
CA MET A 342 0.76 9.08 9.24
C MET A 342 1.98 9.82 9.78
N ARG A 343 3.18 9.29 9.52
CA ARG A 343 4.43 9.95 9.90
C ARG A 343 5.40 10.02 8.73
N VAL A 344 6.02 11.18 8.58
CA VAL A 344 7.12 11.36 7.63
C VAL A 344 8.40 10.75 8.23
N SER A 345 9.11 9.96 7.43
CA SER A 345 10.41 9.39 7.80
C SER A 345 11.53 10.40 7.52
N THR A 346 11.98 11.11 8.54
CA THR A 346 13.07 12.10 8.41
C THR A 346 14.40 11.47 7.98
N SER A 347 14.63 10.21 8.37
CA SER A 347 15.86 9.46 8.04
C SER A 347 15.91 8.96 6.60
N LYS A 348 14.78 8.96 5.88
CA LYS A 348 14.68 8.49 4.50
C LYS A 348 14.21 9.57 3.52
N SER A 349 13.65 10.66 4.05
CA SER A 349 13.26 11.81 3.25
C SER A 349 14.50 12.66 2.95
N GLU A 350 14.60 13.16 1.72
CA GLU A 350 15.81 13.82 1.22
C GLU A 350 15.44 15.10 0.46
N ALA A 351 16.28 16.13 0.59
CA ALA A 351 16.16 17.38 -0.15
C ALA A 351 17.16 17.42 -1.31
N MET A 352 16.76 18.01 -2.44
CA MET A 352 17.61 18.22 -3.60
C MET A 352 17.34 19.58 -4.24
N VAL A 353 18.35 20.23 -4.77
CA VAL A 353 18.22 21.49 -5.50
C VAL A 353 18.88 21.36 -6.86
N LEU A 354 18.14 21.72 -7.90
CA LEU A 354 18.66 21.92 -9.24
C LEU A 354 18.83 23.43 -9.48
N ASP A 355 20.06 23.90 -9.52
CA ASP A 355 20.43 25.26 -9.84
C ASP A 355 21.77 25.26 -10.60
N ARG A 356 22.08 26.34 -11.29
CA ARG A 356 23.41 26.58 -11.92
C ARG A 356 24.51 26.81 -10.89
N LYS A 357 24.17 27.21 -9.69
CA LYS A 357 25.07 27.38 -8.54
C LYS A 357 24.73 26.39 -7.46
N LYS A 358 25.72 25.95 -6.68
CA LYS A 358 25.43 25.16 -5.47
C LYS A 358 24.70 26.04 -4.47
N VAL A 359 23.46 25.66 -4.18
CA VAL A 359 22.59 26.34 -3.20
C VAL A 359 22.31 25.37 -2.06
N ALA A 360 22.48 25.86 -0.83
CA ALA A 360 22.08 25.09 0.34
C ALA A 360 20.55 25.15 0.51
N CYS A 361 19.95 23.99 0.78
CA CYS A 361 18.52 23.85 1.07
C CYS A 361 18.36 23.15 2.41
N THR A 362 18.05 23.89 3.44
CA THR A 362 17.86 23.34 4.78
C THR A 362 16.36 23.17 5.00
N LEU A 363 15.91 21.93 5.08
CA LEU A 363 14.52 21.57 5.38
C LEU A 363 14.45 20.83 6.72
N GLN A 364 13.34 21.01 7.44
CA GLN A 364 13.11 20.32 8.70
C GLN A 364 11.65 19.83 8.83
N VAL A 365 11.49 18.72 9.52
CA VAL A 365 10.19 18.13 9.89
C VAL A 365 10.26 17.75 11.36
N GLY A 366 9.32 18.23 12.18
CA GLY A 366 9.30 17.91 13.62
C GLY A 366 10.55 18.34 14.38
N GLY A 367 11.30 19.34 13.88
CA GLY A 367 12.58 19.80 14.47
C GLY A 367 13.82 19.04 14.00
N GLU A 368 13.67 17.99 13.18
CA GLU A 368 14.80 17.25 12.59
C GLU A 368 15.10 17.75 11.17
N PHE A 369 16.40 17.92 10.87
CA PHE A 369 16.84 18.36 9.55
C PHE A 369 16.89 17.19 8.55
N LEU A 370 16.38 17.44 7.33
CA LEU A 370 16.49 16.49 6.22
C LEU A 370 17.87 16.62 5.55
N PRO A 371 18.48 15.50 5.15
CA PRO A 371 19.72 15.53 4.38
C PRO A 371 19.51 16.13 3.00
N GLN A 372 20.45 16.98 2.56
CA GLN A 372 20.50 17.45 1.18
C GLN A 372 21.43 16.54 0.37
N MET A 373 20.91 16.02 -0.75
CA MET A 373 21.64 15.12 -1.65
C MET A 373 21.93 15.77 -2.99
N GLU A 374 23.01 15.35 -3.64
CA GLU A 374 23.36 15.75 -5.02
C GLU A 374 22.79 14.77 -6.05
N GLU A 375 22.53 13.53 -5.65
CA GLU A 375 21.98 12.47 -6.49
C GLU A 375 20.88 11.74 -5.73
N PHE A 376 19.76 11.49 -6.38
CA PHE A 376 18.64 10.74 -5.82
C PHE A 376 18.19 9.64 -6.78
N LYS A 377 17.92 8.46 -6.26
CA LYS A 377 17.35 7.36 -7.03
C LYS A 377 15.84 7.36 -6.84
N TYR A 378 15.13 7.93 -7.80
CA TYR A 378 13.68 8.01 -7.80
C TYR A 378 13.04 6.83 -8.55
N LEU A 379 12.07 6.12 -7.89
CA LEU A 379 11.27 4.98 -8.38
C LEU A 379 12.07 3.72 -8.77
#